data_7455a348547a887391526d6203059e18
#
_entry.id   7455a348547a887391526d6203059e18
#
_cell.length_a   1.000
_cell.length_b   1.000
_cell.length_c   1.000
_cell.angle_alpha   90.00
_cell.angle_beta   90.00
_cell.angle_gamma   90.00
#
_symmetry.space_group_name_H-M   'P 1'
#
loop_
_entity.id
_entity.type
_entity.pdbx_description
1 polymer ?
#
loop_
_entity_poly.entity_id
_entity_poly.type
_entity_poly.pdbx_seq_one_letter_code
_entity_poly.pdbx_strand_id
1 'polypeptide(L)'
;MKTVLEWDATESVKDIQSFLGFVNFYRQFIEGYSELTRPLSDLTKKTEKCFWSAECDKAFQELQSRFTSAPILRHFEPHLPCIIECDASDFAICAILSQKCDGRLHPVAFYSCKMYKHVINYKILDKELLAITSAFKEWRRNPEGATHKIILYTDHSRLEWFTQNKPLNQRQIRCALDLDGFNFEIISRPGTQNTKPDTPSRRA
;
A
#
# COMPACT_ATOMS: atom_id res chain seq x y z
N MET A 1 10.58 -18.93 -7.18
CA MET A 1 11.26 -18.35 -5.99
C MET A 1 12.79 -18.38 -6.11
N LYS A 2 13.43 -19.45 -6.59
CA LYS A 2 14.90 -19.49 -6.76
C LYS A 2 15.45 -18.32 -7.59
N THR A 3 14.80 -17.93 -8.65
CA THR A 3 15.26 -16.91 -9.60
C THR A 3 15.50 -15.51 -8.97
N VAL A 4 14.77 -15.10 -7.95
CA VAL A 4 14.96 -13.79 -7.30
C VAL A 4 16.13 -13.79 -6.33
N LEU A 5 16.35 -14.91 -5.63
CA LEU A 5 17.49 -15.06 -4.72
C LEU A 5 18.83 -15.18 -5.47
N GLU A 6 18.78 -15.68 -6.69
CA GLU A 6 19.94 -15.86 -7.56
C GLU A 6 20.21 -14.60 -8.43
N TRP A 7 19.41 -13.54 -8.26
CA TRP A 7 19.62 -12.29 -8.98
C TRP A 7 20.74 -11.50 -8.33
N ASP A 8 21.80 -11.30 -9.06
CA ASP A 8 22.94 -10.51 -8.57
C ASP A 8 22.61 -9.01 -8.61
N ALA A 9 23.12 -8.29 -7.61
CA ALA A 9 23.10 -6.85 -7.64
C ALA A 9 23.96 -6.36 -8.79
N THR A 10 23.37 -5.67 -9.76
CA THR A 10 24.10 -5.19 -10.93
C THR A 10 24.05 -3.66 -11.01
N GLU A 11 25.15 -3.07 -11.47
CA GLU A 11 25.26 -1.62 -11.67
C GLU A 11 24.67 -1.15 -13.01
N SER A 12 24.18 -2.09 -13.83
CA SER A 12 23.59 -1.77 -15.13
C SER A 12 22.14 -1.30 -14.97
N VAL A 13 21.82 -0.12 -15.50
CA VAL A 13 20.44 0.42 -15.52
C VAL A 13 19.45 -0.58 -16.14
N LYS A 14 19.88 -1.33 -17.18
CA LYS A 14 19.04 -2.31 -17.85
C LYS A 14 18.69 -3.49 -16.94
N ASP A 15 19.62 -3.95 -16.14
CA ASP A 15 19.40 -5.07 -15.24
C ASP A 15 18.53 -4.65 -14.05
N ILE A 16 18.74 -3.41 -13.54
CA ILE A 16 17.86 -2.81 -12.53
C ILE A 16 16.42 -2.72 -13.07
N GLN A 17 16.24 -2.26 -14.31
CA GLN A 17 14.92 -2.20 -14.95
C GLN A 17 14.29 -3.59 -15.10
N SER A 18 15.08 -4.60 -15.47
CA SER A 18 14.62 -5.98 -15.60
C SER A 18 14.20 -6.57 -14.26
N PHE A 19 15.00 -6.35 -13.21
CA PHE A 19 14.68 -6.74 -11.85
C PHE A 19 13.40 -6.07 -11.36
N LEU A 20 13.31 -4.74 -11.47
CA LEU A 20 12.11 -3.99 -11.07
C LEU A 20 10.87 -4.41 -11.85
N GLY A 21 11.00 -4.70 -13.16
CA GLY A 21 9.92 -5.22 -13.98
C GLY A 21 9.39 -6.56 -13.47
N PHE A 22 10.30 -7.45 -13.09
CA PHE A 22 9.96 -8.75 -12.53
C PHE A 22 9.25 -8.61 -11.16
N VAL A 23 9.85 -7.88 -10.20
CA VAL A 23 9.27 -7.72 -8.85
C VAL A 23 7.95 -6.94 -8.89
N ASN A 24 7.77 -6.02 -9.84
CA ASN A 24 6.54 -5.25 -10.00
C ASN A 24 5.31 -6.12 -10.31
N PHE A 25 5.48 -7.25 -10.97
CA PHE A 25 4.40 -8.21 -11.19
C PHE A 25 3.83 -8.74 -9.87
N TYR A 26 4.68 -8.85 -8.84
CA TYR A 26 4.32 -9.36 -7.52
C TYR A 26 4.07 -8.25 -6.48
N ARG A 27 3.99 -6.98 -6.89
CA ARG A 27 3.85 -5.83 -5.98
C ARG A 27 2.69 -5.94 -4.99
N GLN A 28 1.59 -6.59 -5.40
CA GLN A 28 0.40 -6.81 -4.55
C GLN A 28 0.66 -7.74 -3.36
N PHE A 29 1.77 -8.46 -3.36
CA PHE A 29 2.18 -9.37 -2.28
C PHE A 29 3.23 -8.74 -1.36
N ILE A 30 3.70 -7.53 -1.66
CA ILE A 30 4.80 -6.87 -0.94
C ILE A 30 4.26 -5.57 -0.33
N GLU A 31 4.21 -5.54 1.00
CA GLU A 31 3.83 -4.35 1.75
C GLU A 31 4.84 -3.22 1.50
N GLY A 32 4.35 -1.99 1.27
CA GLY A 32 5.20 -0.83 1.08
C GLY A 32 6.09 -0.87 -0.17
N TYR A 33 5.72 -1.65 -1.20
CA TYR A 33 6.49 -1.86 -2.42
C TYR A 33 7.04 -0.57 -3.05
N SER A 34 6.23 0.48 -3.15
CA SER A 34 6.62 1.73 -3.81
C SER A 34 7.72 2.50 -3.07
N GLU A 35 7.69 2.48 -1.74
CA GLU A 35 8.75 3.09 -0.92
C GLU A 35 10.03 2.26 -1.01
N LEU A 36 9.89 0.96 -0.88
CA LEU A 36 10.99 0.02 -0.91
C LEU A 36 11.76 0.05 -2.25
N THR A 37 11.05 0.14 -3.37
CA THR A 37 11.67 0.21 -4.70
C THR A 37 12.19 1.57 -5.10
N ARG A 38 11.94 2.62 -4.31
CA ARG A 38 12.30 4.01 -4.65
C ARG A 38 13.78 4.20 -4.95
N PRO A 39 14.75 3.75 -4.10
CA PRO A 39 16.17 3.95 -4.38
C PRO A 39 16.59 3.35 -5.73
N LEU A 40 16.12 2.14 -6.04
CA LEU A 40 16.41 1.45 -7.29
C LEU A 40 15.71 2.12 -8.49
N SER A 41 14.47 2.57 -8.32
CA SER A 41 13.72 3.28 -9.36
C SER A 41 14.36 4.62 -9.72
N ASP A 42 14.95 5.30 -8.75
CA ASP A 42 15.61 6.57 -8.97
C ASP A 42 16.87 6.40 -9.83
N LEU A 43 17.62 5.28 -9.71
CA LEU A 43 18.75 4.95 -10.58
C LEU A 43 18.35 4.74 -12.05
N THR A 44 17.10 4.45 -12.34
CA THR A 44 16.63 4.24 -13.73
C THR A 44 16.25 5.53 -14.45
N LYS A 45 16.30 6.69 -13.76
CA LYS A 45 15.99 7.99 -14.35
C LYS A 45 17.15 8.47 -15.24
N LYS A 46 16.81 9.03 -16.41
CA LYS A 46 17.81 9.55 -17.37
C LYS A 46 18.67 10.70 -16.84
N THR A 47 18.20 11.38 -15.79
CA THR A 47 18.89 12.56 -15.20
C THR A 47 19.90 12.20 -14.12
N GLU A 48 19.89 10.98 -13.63
CA GLU A 48 20.76 10.52 -12.55
C GLU A 48 21.92 9.70 -13.13
N LYS A 49 23.15 9.96 -12.62
CA LYS A 49 24.24 9.02 -12.87
C LYS A 49 23.95 7.76 -12.07
N CYS A 50 23.97 6.61 -12.74
CA CYS A 50 23.79 5.32 -12.09
C CYS A 50 24.94 5.07 -11.10
N PHE A 51 24.71 5.39 -9.84
CA PHE A 51 25.63 5.12 -8.75
C PHE A 51 24.92 4.23 -7.72
N TRP A 52 25.38 3.00 -7.61
CA TRP A 52 24.84 2.03 -6.65
C TRP A 52 25.26 2.41 -5.23
N SER A 53 24.31 2.86 -4.43
CA SER A 53 24.54 3.30 -3.05
C SER A 53 24.20 2.20 -2.04
N ALA A 54 24.65 2.36 -0.79
CA ALA A 54 24.27 1.48 0.30
C ALA A 54 22.74 1.42 0.55
N GLU A 55 21.98 2.46 0.16
CA GLU A 55 20.53 2.46 0.21
C GLU A 55 19.95 1.56 -0.87
N CYS A 56 20.58 1.50 -2.04
CA CYS A 56 20.18 0.59 -3.13
C CYS A 56 20.43 -0.87 -2.73
N ASP A 57 21.58 -1.17 -2.10
CA ASP A 57 21.86 -2.51 -1.57
C ASP A 57 20.81 -2.94 -0.55
N LYS A 58 20.49 -2.08 0.42
CA LYS A 58 19.46 -2.35 1.41
C LYS A 58 18.09 -2.60 0.78
N ALA A 59 17.68 -1.74 -0.17
CA ALA A 59 16.42 -1.88 -0.88
C ALA A 59 16.37 -3.18 -1.69
N PHE A 60 17.45 -3.56 -2.33
CA PHE A 60 17.56 -4.79 -3.13
C PHE A 60 17.45 -6.03 -2.23
N GLN A 61 18.23 -6.10 -1.14
CA GLN A 61 18.21 -7.21 -0.20
C GLN A 61 16.85 -7.33 0.52
N GLU A 62 16.25 -6.21 0.91
CA GLU A 62 14.94 -6.19 1.53
C GLU A 62 13.85 -6.67 0.56
N LEU A 63 13.91 -6.30 -0.73
CA LEU A 63 13.02 -6.82 -1.75
C LEU A 63 13.14 -8.34 -1.90
N GLN A 64 14.38 -8.86 -1.97
CA GLN A 64 14.62 -10.30 -2.02
C GLN A 64 14.07 -11.01 -0.78
N SER A 65 14.32 -10.45 0.41
CA SER A 65 13.82 -10.98 1.67
C SER A 65 12.30 -11.00 1.72
N ARG A 66 11.63 -9.88 1.40
CA ARG A 66 10.17 -9.79 1.39
C ARG A 66 9.53 -10.69 0.34
N PHE A 67 10.19 -10.85 -0.81
CA PHE A 67 9.71 -11.74 -1.86
C PHE A 67 9.69 -13.21 -1.40
N THR A 68 10.67 -13.61 -0.59
CA THR A 68 10.78 -14.99 -0.08
C THR A 68 9.99 -15.24 1.19
N SER A 69 9.79 -14.20 2.01
CA SER A 69 9.04 -14.23 3.27
C SER A 69 7.63 -13.65 3.17
N ALA A 70 7.16 -13.35 1.94
CA ALA A 70 5.84 -12.76 1.72
C ALA A 70 4.76 -13.57 2.47
N PRO A 71 3.87 -12.90 3.20
CA PRO A 71 2.78 -13.58 3.88
C PRO A 71 1.92 -14.32 2.87
N ILE A 72 1.41 -15.48 3.25
CA ILE A 72 0.43 -16.19 2.44
C ILE A 72 -0.84 -15.35 2.46
N LEU A 73 -1.14 -14.68 1.36
CA LEU A 73 -2.38 -13.95 1.20
C LEU A 73 -3.55 -14.94 1.14
N ARG A 74 -4.63 -14.60 1.81
CA ARG A 74 -5.88 -15.36 1.70
C ARG A 74 -6.70 -14.88 0.50
N HIS A 75 -7.48 -15.77 -0.07
CA HIS A 75 -8.51 -15.37 -1.02
C HIS A 75 -9.57 -14.53 -0.30
N PHE A 76 -10.10 -13.52 -1.00
CA PHE A 76 -11.18 -12.70 -0.48
C PHE A 76 -12.47 -13.51 -0.35
N GLU A 77 -13.11 -13.44 0.80
CA GLU A 77 -14.37 -14.10 1.11
C GLU A 77 -15.45 -13.04 1.41
N PRO A 78 -16.46 -12.84 0.53
CA PRO A 78 -17.44 -11.74 0.65
C PRO A 78 -18.23 -11.73 1.96
N HIS A 79 -18.39 -12.87 2.61
CA HIS A 79 -19.13 -13.01 3.87
C HIS A 79 -18.31 -12.73 5.12
N LEU A 80 -16.99 -12.51 5.00
CA LEU A 80 -16.14 -12.17 6.14
C LEU A 80 -16.01 -10.66 6.32
N PRO A 81 -15.90 -10.18 7.58
CA PRO A 81 -15.63 -8.77 7.87
C PRO A 81 -14.34 -8.30 7.19
N CYS A 82 -14.42 -7.16 6.51
CA CYS A 82 -13.35 -6.57 5.75
C CYS A 82 -12.78 -5.36 6.49
N ILE A 83 -11.46 -5.28 6.56
CA ILE A 83 -10.71 -4.19 7.17
C ILE A 83 -9.75 -3.63 6.12
N ILE A 84 -9.73 -2.32 5.95
CA ILE A 84 -8.77 -1.61 5.12
C ILE A 84 -7.97 -0.68 6.01
N GLU A 85 -6.64 -0.78 5.95
CA GLU A 85 -5.70 0.11 6.62
C GLU A 85 -5.01 0.94 5.55
N CYS A 86 -5.08 2.27 5.65
CA CYS A 86 -4.48 3.19 4.70
C CYS A 86 -3.46 4.08 5.41
N ASP A 87 -2.42 4.42 4.69
CA ASP A 87 -1.36 5.35 5.11
C ASP A 87 -0.83 6.12 3.91
N ALA A 88 -0.46 7.38 4.12
CA ALA A 88 0.10 8.25 3.10
C ALA A 88 1.38 8.93 3.57
N SER A 89 2.51 8.49 3.03
CA SER A 89 3.79 9.17 3.21
C SER A 89 3.97 10.32 2.21
N ASP A 90 5.07 11.06 2.33
CA ASP A 90 5.41 12.09 1.34
C ASP A 90 5.76 11.53 -0.05
N PHE A 91 5.97 10.24 -0.17
CA PHE A 91 6.47 9.61 -1.40
C PHE A 91 5.52 8.59 -2.01
N ALA A 92 4.73 7.93 -1.18
CA ALA A 92 3.85 6.87 -1.61
C ALA A 92 2.58 6.82 -0.75
N ILE A 93 1.53 6.27 -1.33
CA ILE A 93 0.35 5.81 -0.62
C ILE A 93 0.41 4.31 -0.50
N CYS A 94 0.02 3.80 0.66
CA CYS A 94 -0.02 2.38 0.96
C CYS A 94 -1.38 2.01 1.53
N ALA A 95 -1.83 0.80 1.23
CA ALA A 95 -3.02 0.24 1.85
C ALA A 95 -2.93 -1.27 1.98
N ILE A 96 -3.61 -1.80 2.99
CA ILE A 96 -3.70 -3.23 3.28
C ILE A 96 -5.17 -3.60 3.37
N LEU A 97 -5.58 -4.56 2.55
CA LEU A 97 -6.88 -5.19 2.66
C LEU A 97 -6.74 -6.46 3.47
N SER A 98 -7.46 -6.57 4.56
CA SER A 98 -7.43 -7.72 5.46
C SER A 98 -8.82 -8.20 5.79
N GLN A 99 -8.95 -9.49 6.13
CA GLN A 99 -10.19 -10.07 6.62
C GLN A 99 -9.96 -10.81 7.94
N LYS A 100 -10.96 -10.75 8.83
CA LYS A 100 -10.90 -11.44 10.11
C LYS A 100 -11.45 -12.85 9.95
N CYS A 101 -10.58 -13.85 10.16
CA CYS A 101 -10.94 -15.26 10.13
C CYS A 101 -10.37 -15.95 11.38
N ASP A 102 -11.16 -16.78 12.04
CA ASP A 102 -10.78 -17.53 13.25
C ASP A 102 -10.19 -16.62 14.35
N GLY A 103 -10.73 -15.41 14.49
CA GLY A 103 -10.28 -14.43 15.48
C GLY A 103 -8.99 -13.68 15.11
N ARG A 104 -8.32 -14.02 14.00
CA ARG A 104 -7.08 -13.42 13.51
C ARG A 104 -7.31 -12.61 12.25
N LEU A 105 -6.50 -11.58 12.07
CA LEU A 105 -6.50 -10.76 10.87
C LEU A 105 -5.53 -11.36 9.85
N HIS A 106 -6.04 -11.61 8.64
CA HIS A 106 -5.26 -12.15 7.53
C HIS A 106 -5.22 -11.17 6.37
N PRO A 107 -4.06 -10.84 5.82
CA PRO A 107 -3.96 -9.99 4.65
C PRO A 107 -4.52 -10.72 3.42
N VAL A 108 -5.27 -9.98 2.62
CA VAL A 108 -5.84 -10.41 1.33
C VAL A 108 -5.08 -9.77 0.17
N ALA A 109 -4.75 -8.49 0.30
CA ALA A 109 -3.99 -7.77 -0.72
C ALA A 109 -3.26 -6.56 -0.13
N PHE A 110 -2.14 -6.22 -0.74
CA PHE A 110 -1.42 -4.98 -0.51
C PHE A 110 -1.58 -4.06 -1.71
N TYR A 111 -1.67 -2.77 -1.44
CA TYR A 111 -1.62 -1.73 -2.45
C TYR A 111 -0.53 -0.73 -2.11
N SER A 112 0.24 -0.34 -3.11
CA SER A 112 1.23 0.72 -2.96
C SER A 112 1.37 1.47 -4.28
N CYS A 113 1.36 2.80 -4.21
CA CYS A 113 1.51 3.65 -5.37
C CYS A 113 2.37 4.86 -5.05
N LYS A 114 3.36 5.14 -5.91
CA LYS A 114 4.22 6.32 -5.79
C LYS A 114 3.38 7.60 -6.00
N MET A 115 3.62 8.61 -5.17
CA MET A 115 2.97 9.92 -5.35
C MET A 115 3.51 10.64 -6.58
N TYR A 116 2.61 11.20 -7.37
CA TYR A 116 2.97 12.08 -8.46
C TYR A 116 3.45 13.44 -7.93
N LYS A 117 4.33 14.12 -8.67
CA LYS A 117 4.91 15.41 -8.27
C LYS A 117 3.89 16.45 -7.83
N HIS A 118 2.72 16.51 -8.46
CA HIS A 118 1.65 17.45 -8.11
C HIS A 118 0.91 17.07 -6.82
N VAL A 119 0.95 15.80 -6.40
CA VAL A 119 0.31 15.30 -5.18
C VAL A 119 1.17 15.54 -3.94
N ILE A 120 2.48 15.60 -4.11
CA ILE A 120 3.44 15.82 -2.99
C ILE A 120 3.09 17.11 -2.22
N ASN A 121 2.58 18.14 -2.90
CA ASN A 121 2.19 19.43 -2.31
C ASN A 121 0.76 19.46 -1.73
N TYR A 122 0.05 18.33 -1.72
CA TYR A 122 -1.29 18.28 -1.11
C TYR A 122 -1.19 18.39 0.42
N LYS A 123 -2.23 18.95 1.04
CA LYS A 123 -2.37 18.89 2.49
C LYS A 123 -2.45 17.43 2.94
N ILE A 124 -1.95 17.13 4.13
CA ILE A 124 -1.92 15.75 4.65
C ILE A 124 -3.29 15.08 4.58
N LEU A 125 -4.36 15.78 4.95
CA LEU A 125 -5.74 15.30 4.86
C LEU A 125 -6.13 14.86 3.43
N ASP A 126 -5.72 15.60 2.41
CA ASP A 126 -6.03 15.28 1.01
C ASP A 126 -5.16 14.09 0.52
N LYS A 127 -3.94 13.91 1.06
CA LYS A 127 -3.10 12.74 0.77
C LYS A 127 -3.70 11.47 1.35
N GLU A 128 -4.12 11.51 2.61
CA GLU A 128 -4.79 10.40 3.29
C GLU A 128 -6.10 10.01 2.59
N LEU A 129 -6.89 11.00 2.22
CA LEU A 129 -8.13 10.77 1.47
C LEU A 129 -7.86 10.16 0.09
N LEU A 130 -6.76 10.57 -0.56
CA LEU A 130 -6.32 9.96 -1.81
C LEU A 130 -5.90 8.50 -1.61
N ALA A 131 -5.23 8.15 -0.51
CA ALA A 131 -4.87 6.77 -0.19
C ALA A 131 -6.12 5.91 -0.07
N ILE A 132 -7.13 6.39 0.67
CA ILE A 132 -8.42 5.71 0.83
C ILE A 132 -9.10 5.50 -0.52
N THR A 133 -9.30 6.55 -1.31
CA THR A 133 -9.99 6.46 -2.61
C THR A 133 -9.23 5.57 -3.59
N SER A 134 -7.91 5.58 -3.55
CA SER A 134 -7.08 4.73 -4.41
C SER A 134 -7.19 3.26 -4.03
N ALA A 135 -7.23 2.94 -2.73
CA ALA A 135 -7.42 1.59 -2.24
C ALA A 135 -8.80 1.01 -2.64
N PHE A 136 -9.86 1.80 -2.49
CA PHE A 136 -11.20 1.37 -2.92
C PHE A 136 -11.30 1.21 -4.44
N LYS A 137 -10.62 2.02 -5.23
CA LYS A 137 -10.58 1.87 -6.69
C LYS A 137 -9.82 0.62 -7.11
N GLU A 138 -8.66 0.35 -6.49
CA GLU A 138 -7.84 -0.83 -6.79
C GLU A 138 -8.59 -2.12 -6.49
N TRP A 139 -9.26 -2.17 -5.35
CA TRP A 139 -9.96 -3.38 -4.89
C TRP A 139 -11.47 -3.35 -5.11
N ARG A 140 -11.96 -2.50 -6.01
CA ARG A 140 -13.39 -2.21 -6.17
C ARG A 140 -14.29 -3.45 -6.13
N ARG A 141 -13.89 -4.52 -6.78
CA ARG A 141 -14.65 -5.77 -6.85
C ARG A 141 -14.84 -6.45 -5.49
N ASN A 142 -13.90 -6.28 -4.57
CA ASN A 142 -13.93 -6.91 -3.26
C ASN A 142 -14.85 -6.16 -2.29
N PRO A 143 -14.67 -4.84 -2.07
CA PRO A 143 -15.54 -4.03 -1.22
C PRO A 143 -16.99 -3.92 -1.69
N GLU A 144 -17.26 -3.85 -3.00
CA GLU A 144 -18.64 -3.81 -3.54
C GLU A 144 -19.42 -5.08 -3.22
N GLY A 145 -18.76 -6.24 -3.10
CA GLY A 145 -19.37 -7.53 -2.76
C GLY A 145 -19.43 -7.84 -1.27
N ALA A 146 -18.90 -6.97 -0.40
CA ALA A 146 -18.84 -7.23 1.02
C ALA A 146 -20.23 -7.15 1.68
N THR A 147 -20.62 -8.19 2.41
CA THR A 147 -21.90 -8.23 3.15
C THR A 147 -21.86 -7.43 4.44
N HIS A 148 -20.67 -7.18 4.96
CA HIS A 148 -20.43 -6.43 6.19
C HIS A 148 -19.93 -5.02 5.88
N LYS A 149 -20.22 -4.08 6.80
CA LYS A 149 -19.63 -2.75 6.77
C LYS A 149 -18.11 -2.84 6.82
N ILE A 150 -17.43 -2.16 5.92
CA ILE A 150 -15.97 -2.13 5.84
C ILE A 150 -15.44 -1.21 6.93
N ILE A 151 -14.51 -1.68 7.72
CA ILE A 151 -13.80 -0.85 8.70
C ILE A 151 -12.53 -0.31 8.06
N LEU A 152 -12.41 1.01 8.01
CA LEU A 152 -11.24 1.67 7.46
C LEU A 152 -10.45 2.35 8.57
N TYR A 153 -9.20 1.96 8.75
CA TYR A 153 -8.27 2.58 9.69
C TYR A 153 -7.35 3.58 8.99
N THR A 154 -7.20 4.74 9.61
CA THR A 154 -6.26 5.80 9.22
C THR A 154 -5.66 6.41 10.48
N ASP A 155 -4.49 7.02 10.39
CA ASP A 155 -3.87 7.75 11.51
C ASP A 155 -4.41 9.19 11.64
N HIS A 156 -5.21 9.65 10.68
CA HIS A 156 -5.70 11.02 10.62
C HIS A 156 -7.14 11.19 11.16
N SER A 157 -7.27 11.58 12.42
CA SER A 157 -8.56 11.70 13.13
C SER A 157 -9.59 12.61 12.44
N ARG A 158 -9.14 13.60 11.65
CA ARG A 158 -10.07 14.49 10.92
C ARG A 158 -10.85 13.78 9.82
N LEU A 159 -10.45 12.59 9.40
CA LEU A 159 -11.16 11.82 8.37
C LEU A 159 -12.40 11.11 8.92
N GLU A 160 -12.51 10.87 10.22
CA GLU A 160 -13.74 10.37 10.84
C GLU A 160 -14.95 11.29 10.57
N TRP A 161 -14.67 12.58 10.41
CA TRP A 161 -15.69 13.59 10.12
C TRP A 161 -15.94 13.82 8.63
N PHE A 162 -15.21 13.10 7.75
CA PHE A 162 -15.34 13.26 6.32
C PHE A 162 -16.73 12.91 5.79
N THR A 163 -17.39 11.93 6.40
CA THR A 163 -18.77 11.51 6.07
C THR A 163 -19.84 12.39 6.71
N GLN A 164 -19.46 13.35 7.56
CA GLN A 164 -20.38 14.24 8.25
C GLN A 164 -20.41 15.61 7.54
N ASN A 165 -21.57 16.26 7.49
CA ASN A 165 -21.93 17.50 6.79
C ASN A 165 -20.99 18.71 7.01
N LYS A 166 -19.72 18.63 6.56
CA LYS A 166 -18.79 19.76 6.55
C LYS A 166 -18.61 20.27 5.12
N PRO A 167 -18.32 21.57 4.92
CA PRO A 167 -18.00 22.09 3.60
C PRO A 167 -16.72 21.41 3.08
N LEU A 168 -16.86 20.60 2.04
CA LEU A 168 -15.78 19.92 1.36
C LEU A 168 -15.23 20.79 0.23
N ASN A 169 -13.93 20.76 0.00
CA ASN A 169 -13.35 21.36 -1.19
C ASN A 169 -13.65 20.47 -2.43
N GLN A 170 -13.46 21.03 -3.65
CA GLN A 170 -13.77 20.33 -4.90
C GLN A 170 -13.09 18.94 -5.03
N ARG A 171 -11.89 18.80 -4.48
CA ARG A 171 -11.13 17.55 -4.51
C ARG A 171 -11.75 16.53 -3.57
N GLN A 172 -12.11 16.95 -2.37
CA GLN A 172 -12.78 16.12 -1.37
C GLN A 172 -14.17 15.68 -1.86
N ILE A 173 -14.90 16.55 -2.56
CA ILE A 173 -16.19 16.20 -3.19
C ILE A 173 -16.00 15.04 -4.19
N ARG A 174 -14.97 15.11 -5.05
CA ARG A 174 -14.68 14.01 -5.99
C ARG A 174 -14.36 12.71 -5.28
N CYS A 175 -13.57 12.78 -4.22
CA CYS A 175 -13.28 11.60 -3.40
C CYS A 175 -14.55 11.04 -2.73
N ALA A 176 -15.44 11.91 -2.26
CA ALA A 176 -16.72 11.48 -1.68
C ALA A 176 -17.60 10.75 -2.71
N LEU A 177 -17.69 11.27 -3.94
CA LEU A 177 -18.41 10.61 -5.04
C LEU A 177 -17.80 9.25 -5.42
N ASP A 178 -16.46 9.14 -5.41
CA ASP A 178 -15.78 7.87 -5.65
C ASP A 178 -16.08 6.82 -4.57
N LEU A 179 -16.39 7.24 -3.36
CA LEU A 179 -16.64 6.38 -2.19
C LEU A 179 -18.14 6.15 -1.91
N ASP A 180 -19.03 6.88 -2.54
CA ASP A 180 -20.50 6.85 -2.29
C ASP A 180 -21.14 5.46 -2.47
N GLY A 181 -20.54 4.63 -3.36
CA GLY A 181 -21.02 3.26 -3.60
C GLY A 181 -20.62 2.21 -2.56
N PHE A 182 -19.86 2.59 -1.51
CA PHE A 182 -19.34 1.63 -0.53
C PHE A 182 -19.91 1.87 0.86
N ASN A 183 -20.24 0.76 1.55
CA ASN A 183 -20.65 0.82 2.96
C ASN A 183 -19.44 0.67 3.88
N PHE A 184 -18.91 1.79 4.36
CA PHE A 184 -17.70 1.81 5.19
C PHE A 184 -17.82 2.77 6.38
N GLU A 185 -16.92 2.62 7.34
CA GLU A 185 -16.74 3.49 8.49
C GLU A 185 -15.26 3.79 8.68
N ILE A 186 -14.93 5.07 8.85
CA ILE A 186 -13.56 5.50 9.12
C ILE A 186 -13.34 5.56 10.63
N ILE A 187 -12.29 4.90 11.10
CA ILE A 187 -11.86 4.91 12.49
C ILE A 187 -10.41 5.39 12.54
N SER A 188 -10.15 6.44 13.31
CA SER A 188 -8.79 6.91 13.53
C SER A 188 -8.06 6.04 14.55
N ARG A 189 -6.84 5.64 14.21
CA ARG A 189 -5.92 4.97 15.15
C ARG A 189 -4.57 5.64 15.09
N PRO A 190 -3.92 5.94 16.24
CA PRO A 190 -2.54 6.40 16.24
C PRO A 190 -1.65 5.42 15.47
N GLY A 191 -0.72 5.90 14.64
CA GLY A 191 0.13 5.08 13.78
C GLY A 191 0.93 3.99 14.53
N THR A 192 1.20 4.17 15.82
CA THR A 192 1.81 3.17 16.70
C THR A 192 0.89 1.96 17.00
N GLN A 193 -0.41 2.09 16.76
CA GLN A 193 -1.43 1.05 16.98
C GLN A 193 -1.96 0.45 15.66
N ASN A 194 -1.51 0.93 14.51
CA ASN A 194 -1.71 0.23 13.25
C ASN A 194 -0.91 -1.06 13.33
N THR A 195 -1.55 -2.07 13.92
CA THR A 195 -1.00 -3.41 14.02
C THR A 195 -0.91 -3.95 12.59
N LYS A 196 0.31 -3.91 12.04
CA LYS A 196 0.62 -4.70 10.85
C LYS A 196 0.07 -6.09 11.07
N PRO A 197 -0.68 -6.67 10.12
CA PRO A 197 -1.19 -8.02 10.28
C PRO A 197 -0.01 -8.93 10.63
N ASP A 198 -0.19 -9.70 11.68
CA ASP A 198 0.85 -10.54 12.28
C ASP A 198 1.40 -11.47 11.20
N THR A 199 2.52 -11.08 10.63
CA THR A 199 3.24 -11.95 9.69
C THR A 199 3.79 -13.12 10.46
N PRO A 200 3.60 -14.38 10.00
CA PRO A 200 4.11 -15.58 10.70
C PRO A 200 5.63 -15.62 10.87
N SER A 201 6.35 -14.60 10.40
CA SER A 201 7.81 -14.52 10.42
C SER A 201 8.42 -14.08 11.77
N ARG A 202 7.63 -13.81 12.82
CA ARG A 202 8.15 -13.68 14.19
C ARG A 202 8.05 -15.00 14.94
N ARG A 203 8.67 -16.05 14.41
CA ARG A 203 9.17 -17.16 15.21
C ARG A 203 10.69 -17.08 15.19
N ALA A 204 11.21 -16.59 16.31
CA ALA A 204 12.61 -16.81 16.68
C ALA A 204 12.89 -18.30 16.75
#